data_061746fe88e7d0abccd15b25b2f877fa
#
_entry.id   061746fe88e7d0abccd15b25b2f877fa
#
_cell.length_a   1.000
_cell.length_b   1.000
_cell.length_c   1.000
_cell.angle_alpha   90.00
_cell.angle_beta   90.00
_cell.angle_gamma   90.00
#
_symmetry.space_group_name_H-M   'P 1'
#
loop_
_entity.id
_entity.type
_entity.pdbx_description
1 polymer ?
#
loop_
_entity_poly.entity_id
_entity_poly.type
_entity_poly.pdbx_seq_one_letter_code
_entity_poly.pdbx_strand_id
1 'polypeptide(L)'
;MKIKTLVAMLLLSAGATTVVAQDASNCNSNSSISHEAVRAGNFKDAYTPWKAVLENCPTLRFYTFTDGYKILKGLMGQIKDRNNADYQKYFNELMNTHDLRIKYTDEFLAKGTKVSSAD
;
A
#
# COMPACT_ATOMS: atom_id res chain seq x y z
N MET A 1 19.76 36.45 -18.29
CA MET A 1 18.34 36.39 -18.50
C MET A 1 17.88 35.06 -19.01
N LYS A 2 18.26 34.76 -20.18
CA LYS A 2 17.79 33.54 -20.80
C LYS A 2 18.24 32.30 -20.08
N ILE A 3 19.37 32.36 -19.49
CA ILE A 3 19.93 31.25 -18.76
C ILE A 3 19.07 30.83 -17.58
N LYS A 4 18.47 31.81 -16.95
CA LYS A 4 17.62 31.54 -15.82
C LYS A 4 16.42 30.70 -16.18
N THR A 5 15.87 30.97 -17.32
CA THR A 5 14.73 30.23 -17.80
C THR A 5 15.07 28.76 -18.01
N LEU A 6 16.23 28.50 -18.54
CA LEU A 6 16.65 27.13 -18.77
C LEU A 6 16.78 26.35 -17.48
N VAL A 7 17.34 27.00 -16.49
CA VAL A 7 17.51 26.34 -15.20
C VAL A 7 16.16 25.92 -14.63
N ALA A 8 15.20 26.79 -14.72
CA ALA A 8 13.89 26.46 -14.19
C ALA A 8 13.31 25.24 -14.87
N MET A 9 13.51 25.11 -16.14
CA MET A 9 12.98 23.99 -16.87
C MET A 9 13.61 22.67 -16.44
N LEU A 10 14.87 22.67 -16.18
CA LEU A 10 15.55 21.48 -15.74
C LEU A 10 15.02 20.99 -14.41
N LEU A 11 14.72 21.90 -13.52
CA LEU A 11 14.18 21.53 -12.24
C LEU A 11 12.85 20.82 -12.37
N LEU A 12 12.02 21.29 -13.25
CA LEU A 12 10.73 20.69 -13.46
C LEU A 12 10.87 19.25 -13.96
N SER A 13 11.79 19.03 -14.84
CA SER A 13 12.01 17.70 -15.38
C SER A 13 12.42 16.73 -14.31
N ALA A 14 13.32 17.13 -13.47
CA ALA A 14 13.79 16.26 -12.39
C ALA A 14 12.66 15.91 -11.44
N GLY A 15 11.83 16.88 -11.11
CA GLY A 15 10.71 16.65 -10.22
C GLY A 15 9.74 15.64 -10.80
N ALA A 16 9.43 15.77 -12.06
CA ALA A 16 8.51 14.87 -12.71
C ALA A 16 9.01 13.43 -12.68
N THR A 17 10.28 13.25 -12.93
CA THR A 17 10.87 11.90 -12.93
C THR A 17 10.72 11.24 -11.57
N THR A 18 10.96 11.97 -10.52
CA THR A 18 10.86 11.44 -9.17
C THR A 18 9.43 10.94 -8.88
N VAL A 19 8.47 11.71 -9.32
CA VAL A 19 7.07 11.33 -9.10
C VAL A 19 6.73 10.01 -9.79
N VAL A 20 7.25 9.82 -10.98
CA VAL A 20 6.98 8.59 -11.73
C VAL A 20 7.45 7.37 -10.98
N ALA A 21 8.57 7.44 -10.27
CA ALA A 21 9.09 6.32 -9.52
C ALA A 21 8.13 5.88 -8.39
N GLN A 22 7.24 6.76 -8.00
CA GLN A 22 6.25 6.47 -6.95
C GLN A 22 4.89 6.10 -7.54
N ASP A 23 4.84 5.87 -8.82
CA ASP A 23 3.58 5.58 -9.49
C ASP A 23 2.94 4.32 -8.95
N ALA A 24 1.63 4.39 -8.73
CA ALA A 24 0.83 3.27 -8.24
C ALA A 24 0.87 2.07 -9.18
N SER A 25 1.13 2.28 -10.45
CA SER A 25 1.21 1.19 -11.43
C SER A 25 2.45 0.32 -11.24
N ASN A 26 3.43 0.77 -10.43
CA ASN A 26 4.62 -0.03 -10.17
C ASN A 26 4.36 -1.03 -9.04
N CYS A 27 3.54 -2.02 -9.35
CA CYS A 27 3.04 -2.96 -8.36
C CYS A 27 4.13 -3.80 -7.71
N ASN A 28 5.07 -4.30 -8.49
CA ASN A 28 6.13 -5.14 -7.93
C ASN A 28 6.99 -4.38 -6.94
N SER A 29 7.37 -3.17 -7.27
CA SER A 29 8.19 -2.34 -6.39
C SER A 29 7.43 -1.98 -5.12
N ASN A 30 6.19 -1.51 -5.27
CA ASN A 30 5.36 -1.14 -4.13
C ASN A 30 5.09 -2.33 -3.22
N SER A 31 4.86 -3.50 -3.80
CA SER A 31 4.64 -4.72 -3.04
C SER A 31 5.87 -5.09 -2.21
N SER A 32 7.05 -5.01 -2.80
CA SER A 32 8.29 -5.33 -2.08
C SER A 32 8.58 -4.33 -0.98
N ILE A 33 8.43 -3.05 -1.28
CA ILE A 33 8.67 -1.99 -0.30
C ILE A 33 7.74 -2.13 0.91
N SER A 34 6.46 -2.31 0.66
CA SER A 34 5.50 -2.43 1.75
C SER A 34 5.73 -3.69 2.57
N HIS A 35 6.03 -4.80 1.93
CA HIS A 35 6.27 -6.05 2.62
C HIS A 35 7.48 -5.96 3.55
N GLU A 36 8.58 -5.38 3.07
CA GLU A 36 9.77 -5.20 3.90
C GLU A 36 9.51 -4.25 5.06
N ALA A 37 8.75 -3.19 4.83
CA ALA A 37 8.39 -2.27 5.90
C ALA A 37 7.55 -2.96 6.98
N VAL A 38 6.63 -3.83 6.58
CA VAL A 38 5.84 -4.61 7.54
C VAL A 38 6.75 -5.54 8.36
N ARG A 39 7.69 -6.21 7.70
CA ARG A 39 8.63 -7.09 8.39
C ARG A 39 9.47 -6.34 9.42
N ALA A 40 9.77 -5.09 9.13
CA ALA A 40 10.52 -4.24 10.06
C ALA A 40 9.63 -3.59 11.12
N GLY A 41 8.32 -3.77 11.06
CA GLY A 41 7.40 -3.15 11.99
C GLY A 41 7.08 -1.69 11.68
N ASN A 42 7.46 -1.21 10.51
CA ASN A 42 7.24 0.18 10.09
C ASN A 42 5.91 0.32 9.38
N PHE A 43 4.82 0.21 10.12
CA PHE A 43 3.49 0.20 9.51
C PHE A 43 3.13 1.51 8.83
N LYS A 44 3.61 2.63 9.37
CA LYS A 44 3.36 3.93 8.77
C LYS A 44 3.99 4.03 7.38
N ASP A 45 5.24 3.57 7.25
CA ASP A 45 5.94 3.59 5.96
C ASP A 45 5.38 2.56 4.99
N ALA A 46 4.83 1.48 5.50
CA ALA A 46 4.25 0.43 4.68
C ALA A 46 2.92 0.83 4.05
N TYR A 47 2.19 1.73 4.68
CA TYR A 47 0.79 2.01 4.33
C TYR A 47 0.60 2.50 2.89
N THR A 48 1.32 3.52 2.49
CA THR A 48 1.13 4.12 1.16
C THR A 48 1.45 3.16 0.02
N PRO A 49 2.63 2.50 -0.01
CA PRO A 49 2.90 1.55 -1.07
C PRO A 49 1.96 0.33 -1.03
N TRP A 50 1.57 -0.13 0.17
CA TRP A 50 0.60 -1.21 0.30
C TRP A 50 -0.75 -0.82 -0.30
N LYS A 51 -1.22 0.38 0.00
CA LYS A 51 -2.51 0.85 -0.51
C LYS A 51 -2.51 0.91 -2.03
N ALA A 52 -1.40 1.33 -2.63
CA ALA A 52 -1.26 1.37 -4.07
C ALA A 52 -1.40 -0.03 -4.68
N VAL A 53 -0.80 -1.04 -4.06
CA VAL A 53 -0.92 -2.42 -4.53
C VAL A 53 -2.36 -2.91 -4.39
N LEU A 54 -2.98 -2.66 -3.27
CA LEU A 54 -4.35 -3.11 -3.03
C LEU A 54 -5.32 -2.53 -4.06
N GLU A 55 -5.14 -1.28 -4.44
CA GLU A 55 -6.05 -0.59 -5.35
C GLU A 55 -5.79 -0.92 -6.82
N ASN A 56 -4.55 -1.19 -7.20
CA ASN A 56 -4.19 -1.35 -8.62
C ASN A 56 -3.89 -2.78 -9.02
N CYS A 57 -3.44 -3.61 -8.10
CA CYS A 57 -3.03 -4.98 -8.42
C CYS A 57 -3.25 -5.91 -7.23
N PRO A 58 -4.50 -6.04 -6.78
CA PRO A 58 -4.80 -6.78 -5.55
C PRO A 58 -4.47 -8.27 -5.60
N THR A 59 -4.33 -8.85 -6.78
CA THR A 59 -4.04 -10.29 -6.91
C THR A 59 -2.59 -10.58 -7.22
N LEU A 60 -1.72 -9.59 -7.11
CA LEU A 60 -0.30 -9.78 -7.38
C LEU A 60 0.32 -10.78 -6.40
N ARG A 61 0.08 -10.59 -5.11
CA ARG A 61 0.57 -11.50 -4.06
C ARG A 61 -0.45 -11.59 -2.95
N PHE A 62 -0.59 -12.80 -2.41
CA PHE A 62 -1.53 -13.01 -1.33
C PHE A 62 -1.15 -12.22 -0.06
N TYR A 63 0.14 -12.05 0.18
CA TYR A 63 0.56 -11.33 1.39
C TYR A 63 0.13 -9.86 1.39
N THR A 64 -0.37 -9.32 0.26
CA THR A 64 -0.98 -8.00 0.27
C THR A 64 -2.10 -7.93 1.31
N PHE A 65 -2.86 -9.00 1.46
CA PHE A 65 -3.95 -9.04 2.43
C PHE A 65 -3.47 -9.28 3.85
N THR A 66 -2.58 -10.21 4.06
CA THR A 66 -2.06 -10.48 5.40
C THR A 66 -1.24 -9.31 5.93
N ASP A 67 -0.46 -8.67 5.08
CA ASP A 67 0.26 -7.44 5.44
C ASP A 67 -0.72 -6.31 5.75
N GLY A 68 -1.79 -6.20 4.98
CA GLY A 68 -2.81 -5.19 5.20
C GLY A 68 -3.40 -5.25 6.59
N TYR A 69 -3.67 -6.46 7.08
CA TYR A 69 -4.17 -6.63 8.44
C TYR A 69 -3.17 -6.12 9.47
N LYS A 70 -1.90 -6.43 9.29
CA LYS A 70 -0.85 -5.99 10.21
C LYS A 70 -0.67 -4.48 10.18
N ILE A 71 -0.64 -3.90 8.99
CA ILE A 71 -0.50 -2.45 8.82
C ILE A 71 -1.64 -1.73 9.51
N LEU A 72 -2.87 -2.10 9.20
CA LEU A 72 -4.04 -1.39 9.70
C LEU A 72 -4.21 -1.58 11.21
N LYS A 73 -4.03 -2.80 11.70
CA LYS A 73 -4.09 -3.04 13.14
C LYS A 73 -2.97 -2.30 13.87
N GLY A 74 -1.77 -2.25 13.28
CA GLY A 74 -0.66 -1.53 13.87
C GLY A 74 -0.92 -0.03 13.97
N LEU A 75 -1.46 0.56 12.89
CA LEU A 75 -1.81 1.98 12.88
C LEU A 75 -2.94 2.28 13.85
N MET A 76 -3.96 1.44 13.89
CA MET A 76 -5.06 1.60 14.84
C MET A 76 -4.59 1.50 16.28
N GLY A 77 -3.66 0.59 16.55
CA GLY A 77 -3.12 0.40 17.88
C GLY A 77 -2.37 1.60 18.43
N GLN A 78 -1.93 2.51 17.58
CA GLN A 78 -1.26 3.73 17.99
C GLN A 78 -2.24 4.85 18.35
N ILE A 79 -3.51 4.64 18.07
CA ILE A 79 -4.55 5.66 18.32
C ILE A 79 -5.40 5.19 19.50
N LYS A 80 -5.40 5.97 20.57
CA LYS A 80 -6.11 5.57 21.78
C LYS A 80 -7.61 5.82 21.70
N ASP A 81 -8.01 6.86 21.00
CA ASP A 81 -9.42 7.25 20.90
C ASP A 81 -10.06 6.61 19.68
N ARG A 82 -10.96 5.67 19.90
CA ARG A 82 -11.67 4.98 18.82
C ARG A 82 -12.58 5.89 18.01
N ASN A 83 -12.92 7.05 18.55
CA ASN A 83 -13.73 8.03 17.82
C ASN A 83 -12.88 8.93 16.93
N ASN A 84 -11.56 8.79 16.99
CA ASN A 84 -10.66 9.52 16.13
C ASN A 84 -10.95 9.18 14.66
N ALA A 85 -10.96 10.19 13.80
CA ALA A 85 -11.29 10.01 12.40
C ALA A 85 -10.35 9.04 11.68
N ASP A 86 -9.06 9.08 12.03
CA ASP A 86 -8.10 8.17 11.43
C ASP A 86 -8.32 6.73 11.88
N TYR A 87 -8.70 6.52 13.16
CA TYR A 87 -9.02 5.20 13.64
C TYR A 87 -10.20 4.61 12.85
N GLN A 88 -11.25 5.40 12.65
CA GLN A 88 -12.41 4.95 11.90
C GLN A 88 -12.07 4.68 10.45
N LYS A 89 -11.22 5.50 9.87
CA LYS A 89 -10.76 5.29 8.49
C LYS A 89 -10.02 3.97 8.36
N TYR A 90 -9.07 3.70 9.24
CA TYR A 90 -8.31 2.43 9.20
C TYR A 90 -9.20 1.23 9.48
N PHE A 91 -10.16 1.39 10.37
CA PHE A 91 -11.12 0.31 10.63
C PHE A 91 -11.93 -0.04 9.37
N ASN A 92 -12.42 0.98 8.68
CA ASN A 92 -13.18 0.77 7.45
C ASN A 92 -12.32 0.14 6.37
N GLU A 93 -11.06 0.56 6.28
CA GLU A 93 -10.12 -0.04 5.34
C GLU A 93 -9.83 -1.49 5.69
N LEU A 94 -9.76 -1.81 6.97
CA LEU A 94 -9.57 -3.19 7.42
C LEU A 94 -10.74 -4.07 6.97
N MET A 95 -11.96 -3.60 7.17
CA MET A 95 -13.14 -4.33 6.73
C MET A 95 -13.14 -4.51 5.21
N ASN A 96 -12.81 -3.46 4.48
CA ASN A 96 -12.72 -3.54 3.02
C ASN A 96 -11.65 -4.54 2.58
N THR A 97 -10.53 -4.58 3.28
CA THR A 97 -9.45 -5.51 2.96
C THR A 97 -9.90 -6.96 3.13
N HIS A 98 -10.68 -7.24 4.19
CA HIS A 98 -11.27 -8.56 4.37
C HIS A 98 -12.22 -8.91 3.23
N ASP A 99 -13.07 -7.99 2.83
CA ASP A 99 -14.02 -8.22 1.74
C ASP A 99 -13.29 -8.52 0.42
N LEU A 100 -12.24 -7.77 0.14
CA LEU A 100 -11.44 -7.99 -1.06
C LEU A 100 -10.73 -9.34 -1.02
N ARG A 101 -10.23 -9.73 0.15
CA ARG A 101 -9.59 -11.03 0.31
C ARG A 101 -10.58 -12.15 -0.03
N ILE A 102 -11.79 -12.06 0.48
CA ILE A 102 -12.82 -13.06 0.19
C ILE A 102 -13.11 -13.07 -1.31
N LYS A 103 -13.26 -11.89 -1.89
CA LYS A 103 -13.56 -11.75 -3.31
C LYS A 103 -12.51 -12.41 -4.19
N TYR A 104 -11.24 -12.27 -3.85
CA TYR A 104 -10.13 -12.76 -4.68
C TYR A 104 -9.59 -14.12 -4.27
N THR A 105 -10.15 -14.76 -3.25
CA THR A 105 -9.67 -16.06 -2.78
C THR A 105 -9.64 -17.10 -3.89
N ASP A 106 -10.70 -17.20 -4.68
CA ASP A 106 -10.77 -18.20 -5.74
C ASP A 106 -9.72 -17.97 -6.81
N GLU A 107 -9.43 -16.70 -7.11
CA GLU A 107 -8.41 -16.37 -8.10
C GLU A 107 -7.03 -16.80 -7.62
N PHE A 108 -6.70 -16.59 -6.34
CA PHE A 108 -5.43 -17.06 -5.77
C PHE A 108 -5.34 -18.58 -5.80
N LEU A 109 -6.42 -19.26 -5.44
CA LEU A 109 -6.43 -20.73 -5.45
C LEU A 109 -6.25 -21.28 -6.86
N ALA A 110 -6.84 -20.63 -7.86
CA ALA A 110 -6.69 -21.04 -9.26
C ALA A 110 -5.26 -20.90 -9.75
N LYS A 111 -4.49 -19.98 -9.17
CA LYS A 111 -3.07 -19.79 -9.48
C LYS A 111 -2.15 -20.72 -8.70
N GLY A 112 -2.70 -21.59 -7.87
CA GLY A 112 -1.92 -22.49 -7.03
C GLY A 112 -1.34 -21.84 -5.78
N THR A 113 -1.80 -20.64 -5.44
CA THR A 113 -1.34 -19.94 -4.25
C THR A 113 -1.92 -20.59 -2.99
N LYS A 114 -1.08 -20.77 -1.98
CA LYS A 114 -1.56 -21.22 -0.67
C LYS A 114 -2.23 -20.02 0.02
N VAL A 115 -3.45 -20.24 0.46
CA VAL A 115 -4.23 -19.20 1.12
C VAL A 115 -4.35 -19.56 2.59
N SER A 116 -3.86 -18.66 3.46
CA SER A 116 -4.00 -18.88 4.90
C SER A 116 -5.43 -18.60 5.33
N SER A 117 -5.83 -19.18 6.46
CA SER A 117 -7.15 -18.89 7.02
C SER A 117 -7.21 -17.42 7.44
N ALA A 118 -8.41 -16.87 7.39
CA ALA A 118 -8.62 -15.50 7.85
C ALA A 118 -8.81 -15.55 9.36
N ASP A 119 -8.05 -14.77 10.07
CA ASP A 119 -8.18 -14.64 11.52
C ASP A 119 -8.99 -13.42 11.89
#